data_a73f806d8c5ebcc9376fbe7f693f62d4
#
_entry.id   a73f806d8c5ebcc9376fbe7f693f62d4
#
_cell.length_a   1.000
_cell.length_b   1.000
_cell.length_c   1.000
_cell.angle_alpha   90.00
_cell.angle_beta   90.00
_cell.angle_gamma   90.00
#
_symmetry.space_group_name_H-M   'P 1'
#
loop_
_entity.id
_entity.type
_entity.pdbx_description
1 polymer ?
#
loop_
_entity_poly.entity_id
_entity_poly.type
_entity_poly.pdbx_seq_one_letter_code
_entity_poly.pdbx_strand_id
1 'polypeptide(L)'
;MSDERPGWHRHPNGGGWVQDTASVDETAHIGPDAQVCGTARVSETARVSGNAEVLGAAQVSGNAQVFGDAQVFGDAEVFGNAWVFGAARVSGAAEVCGTARVYGNARVSGAAWVSSPRHVLTVGPIGSEDQTLTLFRTESGYGVSVGCWHPDGATLDDLTAEVQRRAPGHADEYEAAMALCRVRIAEWEVQR
;
A
#
# COMPACT_ATOMS: atom_id res chain seq x y z
N MET A 1 -6.63 23.45 -26.39
CA MET A 1 -5.37 23.73 -25.68
C MET A 1 -4.72 22.37 -25.50
N SER A 2 -3.56 22.11 -26.13
CA SER A 2 -2.82 20.86 -25.96
C SER A 2 -2.37 20.77 -24.52
N ASP A 3 -2.81 19.73 -23.84
CA ASP A 3 -2.46 19.41 -22.45
C ASP A 3 -1.04 18.77 -22.46
N GLU A 4 -0.06 19.55 -22.92
CA GLU A 4 1.32 19.08 -23.09
C GLU A 4 2.07 19.26 -21.78
N ARG A 5 2.45 18.15 -21.15
CA ARG A 5 3.36 18.09 -20.01
C ARG A 5 4.75 17.67 -20.52
N PRO A 6 5.78 18.51 -20.51
CA PRO A 6 7.13 18.12 -20.93
C PRO A 6 7.62 16.88 -20.16
N GLY A 7 8.09 15.83 -20.89
CA GLY A 7 8.55 14.58 -20.30
C GLY A 7 7.43 13.64 -19.85
N TRP A 8 6.20 13.88 -20.34
CA TRP A 8 5.03 13.03 -20.07
C TRP A 8 4.20 12.84 -21.35
N HIS A 9 3.54 11.70 -21.44
CA HIS A 9 2.58 11.41 -22.49
C HIS A 9 1.30 10.78 -21.93
N ARG A 10 0.25 10.78 -22.73
CA ARG A 10 -1.00 10.08 -22.43
C ARG A 10 -0.89 8.63 -22.88
N HIS A 11 -1.21 7.70 -21.98
CA HIS A 11 -1.24 6.28 -22.33
C HIS A 11 -2.41 5.98 -23.28
N PRO A 12 -2.20 5.21 -24.39
CA PRO A 12 -3.25 4.97 -25.38
C PRO A 12 -4.46 4.23 -24.79
N ASN A 13 -4.24 3.34 -23.83
CA ASN A 13 -5.31 2.59 -23.18
C ASN A 13 -5.68 3.26 -21.83
N GLY A 14 -6.64 4.19 -21.88
CA GLY A 14 -7.22 4.85 -20.71
C GLY A 14 -6.90 6.33 -20.57
N GLY A 15 -5.87 6.85 -21.24
CA GLY A 15 -5.56 8.29 -21.31
C GLY A 15 -4.87 8.86 -20.08
N GLY A 16 -4.37 8.02 -19.15
CA GLY A 16 -3.63 8.45 -17.97
C GLY A 16 -2.23 8.97 -18.28
N TRP A 17 -1.63 9.63 -17.33
CA TRP A 17 -0.33 10.27 -17.48
C TRP A 17 0.82 9.29 -17.20
N VAL A 18 1.72 9.16 -18.15
CA VAL A 18 2.93 8.33 -18.04
C VAL A 18 4.14 9.21 -18.26
N GLN A 19 5.08 9.22 -17.33
CA GLN A 19 6.35 9.88 -17.46
C GLN A 19 7.24 9.11 -18.45
N ASP A 20 8.00 9.78 -19.31
CA ASP A 20 8.81 9.14 -20.36
C ASP A 20 9.90 8.19 -19.82
N THR A 21 10.22 8.27 -18.54
CA THR A 21 11.14 7.36 -17.85
C THR A 21 10.47 6.09 -17.33
N ALA A 22 9.14 6.07 -17.23
CA ALA A 22 8.36 4.92 -16.81
C ALA A 22 8.09 3.98 -18.00
N SER A 23 7.84 2.70 -17.71
CA SER A 23 7.51 1.69 -18.72
C SER A 23 6.11 1.16 -18.48
N VAL A 24 5.23 1.33 -19.48
CA VAL A 24 3.85 0.84 -19.40
C VAL A 24 3.51 0.05 -20.66
N ASP A 25 3.05 -1.18 -20.49
CA ASP A 25 2.62 -2.03 -21.61
C ASP A 25 1.33 -1.47 -22.24
N GLU A 26 1.18 -1.59 -23.56
CA GLU A 26 -0.02 -1.15 -24.29
C GLU A 26 -1.31 -1.86 -23.80
N THR A 27 -1.18 -3.07 -23.27
CA THR A 27 -2.28 -3.87 -22.71
C THR A 27 -2.73 -3.40 -21.33
N ALA A 28 -1.86 -2.73 -20.60
CA ALA A 28 -2.19 -2.16 -19.29
C ALA A 28 -3.17 -0.99 -19.45
N HIS A 29 -3.99 -0.75 -18.45
CA HIS A 29 -4.94 0.35 -18.47
C HIS A 29 -4.56 1.43 -17.47
N ILE A 30 -4.30 2.64 -17.94
CA ILE A 30 -4.03 3.81 -17.11
C ILE A 30 -5.18 4.81 -17.27
N GLY A 31 -6.03 4.91 -16.27
CA GLY A 31 -7.20 5.81 -16.27
C GLY A 31 -6.80 7.29 -16.36
N PRO A 32 -7.71 8.18 -16.79
CA PRO A 32 -7.39 9.54 -17.25
C PRO A 32 -6.72 10.43 -16.21
N ASP A 33 -7.00 10.20 -14.92
CA ASP A 33 -6.46 10.99 -13.81
C ASP A 33 -5.30 10.26 -13.07
N ALA A 34 -5.04 9.00 -13.44
CA ALA A 34 -3.96 8.20 -12.87
C ALA A 34 -2.59 8.61 -13.41
N GLN A 35 -1.55 8.40 -12.61
CA GLN A 35 -0.19 8.78 -12.95
C GLN A 35 0.81 7.64 -12.71
N VAL A 36 1.71 7.44 -13.68
CA VAL A 36 2.84 6.50 -13.56
C VAL A 36 4.12 7.28 -13.82
N CYS A 37 5.05 7.33 -12.86
CA CYS A 37 6.27 8.12 -13.01
C CYS A 37 7.50 7.50 -12.34
N GLY A 38 8.65 8.18 -12.49
CA GLY A 38 9.94 7.66 -12.10
C GLY A 38 10.41 6.58 -13.07
N THR A 39 10.87 5.45 -12.57
CA THR A 39 11.22 4.25 -13.34
C THR A 39 10.20 3.13 -13.13
N ALA A 40 8.97 3.51 -12.72
CA ALA A 40 7.90 2.57 -12.44
C ALA A 40 7.52 1.74 -13.67
N ARG A 41 7.03 0.52 -13.42
CA ARG A 41 6.61 -0.41 -14.47
C ARG A 41 5.18 -0.85 -14.26
N VAL A 42 4.36 -0.76 -15.30
CA VAL A 42 3.00 -1.32 -15.31
C VAL A 42 2.87 -2.24 -16.51
N SER A 43 2.62 -3.51 -16.31
CA SER A 43 2.68 -4.51 -17.38
C SER A 43 1.47 -5.45 -17.40
N GLU A 44 1.41 -6.22 -18.47
CA GLU A 44 0.34 -7.19 -18.73
C GLU A 44 -1.06 -6.52 -18.79
N THR A 45 -2.02 -6.99 -17.99
CA THR A 45 -3.40 -6.47 -17.97
C THR A 45 -3.69 -5.66 -16.71
N ALA A 46 -2.63 -5.19 -16.04
CA ALA A 46 -2.74 -4.38 -14.83
C ALA A 46 -3.52 -3.08 -15.08
N ARG A 47 -4.23 -2.62 -14.05
CA ARG A 47 -5.09 -1.44 -14.14
C ARG A 47 -4.73 -0.43 -13.06
N VAL A 48 -4.43 0.80 -13.47
CA VAL A 48 -4.23 1.95 -12.58
C VAL A 48 -5.29 2.99 -12.93
N SER A 49 -6.14 3.41 -11.99
CA SER A 49 -7.27 4.31 -12.28
C SER A 49 -7.67 5.18 -11.08
N GLY A 50 -8.63 6.10 -11.29
CA GLY A 50 -8.89 7.17 -10.34
C GLY A 50 -7.68 8.10 -10.25
N ASN A 51 -7.39 8.66 -9.09
CA ASN A 51 -6.22 9.49 -8.82
C ASN A 51 -5.00 8.66 -8.35
N ALA A 52 -4.98 7.37 -8.68
CA ALA A 52 -3.92 6.48 -8.21
C ALA A 52 -2.56 6.83 -8.84
N GLU A 53 -1.52 6.67 -8.04
CA GLU A 53 -0.15 6.99 -8.42
C GLU A 53 0.77 5.76 -8.27
N VAL A 54 1.55 5.48 -9.31
CA VAL A 54 2.61 4.46 -9.28
C VAL A 54 3.94 5.16 -9.53
N LEU A 55 4.82 5.18 -8.53
CA LEU A 55 5.97 6.07 -8.45
C LEU A 55 7.28 5.32 -8.17
N GLY A 56 8.41 5.99 -8.41
CA GLY A 56 9.73 5.43 -8.09
C GLY A 56 10.09 4.26 -8.98
N ALA A 57 10.50 3.13 -8.43
CA ALA A 57 10.79 1.89 -9.14
C ALA A 57 9.69 0.82 -8.96
N ALA A 58 8.51 1.24 -8.50
CA ALA A 58 7.40 0.32 -8.20
C ALA A 58 6.91 -0.44 -9.45
N GLN A 59 6.44 -1.66 -9.23
CA GLN A 59 5.97 -2.55 -10.29
C GLN A 59 4.51 -2.97 -10.05
N VAL A 60 3.69 -2.89 -11.10
CA VAL A 60 2.29 -3.37 -11.06
C VAL A 60 2.08 -4.28 -12.26
N SER A 61 1.70 -5.55 -12.03
CA SER A 61 1.59 -6.54 -13.12
C SER A 61 0.45 -7.55 -12.93
N GLY A 62 0.28 -8.43 -13.89
CA GLY A 62 -0.80 -9.42 -13.88
C GLY A 62 -2.17 -8.78 -14.09
N ASN A 63 -3.12 -9.19 -13.28
CA ASN A 63 -4.47 -8.61 -13.23
C ASN A 63 -4.63 -7.66 -12.02
N ALA A 64 -3.52 -7.14 -11.49
CA ALA A 64 -3.55 -6.26 -10.33
C ALA A 64 -4.28 -4.95 -10.62
N GLN A 65 -4.95 -4.42 -9.61
CA GLN A 65 -5.69 -3.17 -9.72
C GLN A 65 -5.26 -2.19 -8.63
N VAL A 66 -4.88 -0.98 -9.05
CA VAL A 66 -4.55 0.15 -8.17
C VAL A 66 -5.50 1.29 -8.49
N PHE A 67 -6.36 1.71 -7.55
CA PHE A 67 -7.38 2.70 -7.85
C PHE A 67 -7.81 3.55 -6.65
N GLY A 68 -8.64 4.57 -6.89
CA GLY A 68 -8.97 5.59 -5.91
C GLY A 68 -7.81 6.58 -5.79
N ASP A 69 -7.42 6.93 -4.57
CA ASP A 69 -6.28 7.79 -4.23
C ASP A 69 -5.07 6.96 -3.76
N ALA A 70 -4.97 5.70 -4.19
CA ALA A 70 -3.94 4.77 -3.76
C ALA A 70 -2.57 5.13 -4.32
N GLN A 71 -1.54 4.89 -3.54
CA GLN A 71 -0.14 5.15 -3.91
C GLN A 71 0.70 3.88 -3.78
N VAL A 72 1.44 3.53 -4.84
CA VAL A 72 2.42 2.44 -4.86
C VAL A 72 3.77 3.04 -5.23
N PHE A 73 4.76 2.94 -4.37
CA PHE A 73 6.03 3.64 -4.57
C PHE A 73 7.24 2.93 -3.93
N GLY A 74 8.44 3.46 -4.18
CA GLY A 74 9.69 2.81 -3.80
C GLY A 74 9.99 1.65 -4.74
N ASP A 75 10.35 0.49 -4.19
CA ASP A 75 10.58 -0.76 -4.91
C ASP A 75 9.40 -1.74 -4.73
N ALA A 76 8.21 -1.24 -4.38
CA ALA A 76 7.05 -2.07 -4.08
C ALA A 76 6.52 -2.79 -5.33
N GLU A 77 6.05 -4.03 -5.13
CA GLU A 77 5.48 -4.87 -6.17
C GLU A 77 4.01 -5.22 -5.88
N VAL A 78 3.13 -5.01 -6.85
CA VAL A 78 1.71 -5.37 -6.78
C VAL A 78 1.37 -6.25 -7.98
N PHE A 79 1.03 -7.52 -7.75
CA PHE A 79 0.83 -8.46 -8.87
C PHE A 79 -0.24 -9.53 -8.61
N GLY A 80 -0.46 -10.38 -9.61
CA GLY A 80 -1.51 -11.39 -9.56
C GLY A 80 -2.90 -10.78 -9.68
N ASN A 81 -3.79 -11.08 -8.75
CA ASN A 81 -5.15 -10.51 -8.67
C ASN A 81 -5.29 -9.55 -7.47
N ALA A 82 -4.21 -8.92 -7.04
CA ALA A 82 -4.18 -8.04 -5.88
C ALA A 82 -4.89 -6.70 -6.17
N TRP A 83 -5.51 -6.14 -5.15
CA TRP A 83 -6.17 -4.83 -5.21
C TRP A 83 -5.59 -3.89 -4.17
N VAL A 84 -5.21 -2.68 -4.60
CA VAL A 84 -4.79 -1.58 -3.74
C VAL A 84 -5.69 -0.38 -4.03
N PHE A 85 -6.47 0.09 -3.05
CA PHE A 85 -7.46 1.11 -3.31
C PHE A 85 -7.82 1.99 -2.10
N GLY A 86 -8.68 2.99 -2.33
CA GLY A 86 -8.94 4.04 -1.35
C GLY A 86 -7.75 4.97 -1.27
N ALA A 87 -7.32 5.36 -0.09
CA ALA A 87 -6.11 6.15 0.17
C ALA A 87 -4.95 5.27 0.70
N ALA A 88 -4.94 3.99 0.31
CA ALA A 88 -3.93 3.02 0.75
C ALA A 88 -2.55 3.35 0.16
N ARG A 89 -1.51 3.06 0.92
CA ARG A 89 -0.11 3.25 0.50
C ARG A 89 0.67 1.96 0.63
N VAL A 90 1.36 1.60 -0.45
CA VAL A 90 2.27 0.44 -0.50
C VAL A 90 3.64 0.96 -0.89
N SER A 91 4.67 0.66 -0.09
CA SER A 91 5.99 1.26 -0.28
C SER A 91 7.15 0.37 0.22
N GLY A 92 8.38 0.86 0.04
CA GLY A 92 9.57 0.07 0.36
C GLY A 92 9.72 -1.09 -0.61
N ALA A 93 10.13 -2.25 -0.12
CA ALA A 93 10.20 -3.51 -0.86
C ALA A 93 8.97 -4.40 -0.59
N ALA A 94 7.79 -3.81 -0.38
CA ALA A 94 6.57 -4.54 -0.05
C ALA A 94 6.03 -5.28 -1.28
N GLU A 95 5.67 -6.54 -1.09
CA GLU A 95 5.01 -7.38 -2.10
C GLU A 95 3.53 -7.58 -1.76
N VAL A 96 2.63 -7.19 -2.66
CA VAL A 96 1.18 -7.38 -2.55
C VAL A 96 0.71 -8.22 -3.72
N CYS A 97 0.33 -9.47 -3.47
CA CYS A 97 0.09 -10.44 -4.55
C CYS A 97 -1.14 -11.34 -4.30
N GLY A 98 -1.28 -12.36 -5.12
CA GLY A 98 -2.37 -13.33 -4.98
C GLY A 98 -3.75 -12.68 -5.07
N THR A 99 -4.56 -12.81 -4.03
CA THR A 99 -5.89 -12.18 -3.90
C THR A 99 -5.93 -11.09 -2.84
N ALA A 100 -4.77 -10.55 -2.47
CA ALA A 100 -4.64 -9.54 -1.42
C ALA A 100 -5.47 -8.30 -1.70
N ARG A 101 -5.94 -7.66 -0.64
CA ARG A 101 -6.64 -6.38 -0.71
C ARG A 101 -6.07 -5.44 0.34
N VAL A 102 -5.52 -4.30 -0.12
CA VAL A 102 -5.01 -3.22 0.73
C VAL A 102 -5.87 -1.99 0.45
N TYR A 103 -6.57 -1.47 1.46
CA TYR A 103 -7.58 -0.45 1.24
C TYR A 103 -7.75 0.53 2.41
N GLY A 104 -8.63 1.52 2.21
CA GLY A 104 -8.85 2.58 3.20
C GLY A 104 -7.61 3.43 3.35
N ASN A 105 -7.18 3.68 4.57
CA ASN A 105 -5.96 4.42 4.90
C ASN A 105 -4.79 3.49 5.26
N ALA A 106 -4.82 2.22 4.83
CA ALA A 106 -3.79 1.23 5.13
C ALA A 106 -2.41 1.68 4.63
N ARG A 107 -1.38 1.41 5.42
CA ARG A 107 0.02 1.63 5.04
C ARG A 107 0.80 0.35 5.19
N VAL A 108 1.25 -0.20 4.08
CA VAL A 108 2.04 -1.42 3.98
C VAL A 108 3.42 -1.04 3.47
N SER A 109 4.47 -1.39 4.20
CA SER A 109 5.82 -0.92 3.89
C SER A 109 6.92 -1.93 4.26
N GLY A 110 8.16 -1.56 3.99
CA GLY A 110 9.32 -2.39 4.30
C GLY A 110 9.30 -3.69 3.52
N ALA A 111 9.58 -4.81 4.17
CA ALA A 111 9.57 -6.15 3.59
C ALA A 111 8.21 -6.87 3.78
N ALA A 112 7.11 -6.17 3.63
CA ALA A 112 5.78 -6.76 3.74
C ALA A 112 5.55 -7.82 2.65
N TRP A 113 4.89 -8.93 3.02
CA TRP A 113 4.48 -9.98 2.09
C TRP A 113 2.99 -10.29 2.27
N VAL A 114 2.16 -9.69 1.44
CA VAL A 114 0.71 -9.70 1.53
C VAL A 114 0.11 -10.43 0.34
N SER A 115 -0.28 -11.69 0.52
CA SER A 115 -0.82 -12.54 -0.57
C SER A 115 -2.31 -12.86 -0.42
N SER A 116 -2.93 -12.43 0.69
CA SER A 116 -4.33 -12.70 1.03
C SER A 116 -4.95 -11.48 1.73
N PRO A 117 -6.28 -11.26 1.63
CA PRO A 117 -6.96 -10.23 2.42
C PRO A 117 -6.77 -10.38 3.94
N ARG A 118 -6.49 -11.59 4.41
CA ARG A 118 -6.22 -11.86 5.84
C ARG A 118 -4.81 -11.47 6.30
N HIS A 119 -3.91 -11.11 5.38
CA HIS A 119 -2.55 -10.68 5.69
C HIS A 119 -2.43 -9.18 6.02
N VAL A 120 -3.54 -8.45 5.99
CA VAL A 120 -3.63 -7.07 6.46
C VAL A 120 -4.79 -6.94 7.43
N LEU A 121 -4.59 -6.22 8.51
CA LEU A 121 -5.63 -5.79 9.43
C LEU A 121 -5.48 -4.28 9.64
N THR A 122 -6.57 -3.55 9.48
CA THR A 122 -6.64 -2.12 9.77
C THR A 122 -7.60 -1.88 10.92
N VAL A 123 -7.20 -1.01 11.85
CA VAL A 123 -8.02 -0.57 12.97
C VAL A 123 -7.97 0.96 13.02
N GLY A 124 -9.11 1.58 12.99
CA GLY A 124 -9.19 3.04 13.04
C GLY A 124 -10.61 3.54 12.75
N PRO A 125 -10.89 4.83 13.01
CA PRO A 125 -9.95 5.83 13.57
C PRO A 125 -9.59 5.55 15.04
N ILE A 126 -8.35 5.84 15.43
CA ILE A 126 -7.84 5.72 16.82
C ILE A 126 -6.95 6.93 17.18
N GLY A 127 -6.90 7.22 18.47
CA GLY A 127 -6.11 8.33 19.01
C GLY A 127 -6.68 9.71 18.67
N SER A 128 -5.97 10.76 19.09
CA SER A 128 -6.41 12.16 18.94
C SER A 128 -6.43 12.69 17.50
N GLU A 129 -5.79 11.99 16.57
CA GLU A 129 -5.63 12.41 15.17
C GLU A 129 -6.37 11.49 14.19
N ASP A 130 -7.35 10.69 14.68
CA ASP A 130 -8.13 9.75 13.87
C ASP A 130 -7.27 8.84 12.99
N GLN A 131 -6.17 8.35 13.55
CA GLN A 131 -5.19 7.57 12.79
C GLN A 131 -5.69 6.16 12.48
N THR A 132 -5.10 5.54 11.48
CA THR A 132 -5.30 4.12 11.17
C THR A 132 -4.06 3.34 11.54
N LEU A 133 -4.24 2.33 12.41
CA LEU A 133 -3.26 1.28 12.64
C LEU A 133 -3.38 0.28 11.51
N THR A 134 -2.26 -0.10 10.92
CA THR A 134 -2.16 -1.18 9.92
C THR A 134 -1.18 -2.22 10.43
N LEU A 135 -1.67 -3.45 10.59
CA LEU A 135 -0.86 -4.64 10.78
C LEU A 135 -0.76 -5.38 9.44
N PHE A 136 0.41 -5.80 9.05
CA PHE A 136 0.63 -6.56 7.82
C PHE A 136 1.63 -7.69 8.01
N ARG A 137 1.46 -8.76 7.23
CA ARG A 137 2.36 -9.91 7.24
C ARG A 137 3.66 -9.60 6.52
N THR A 138 4.77 -10.14 7.03
CA THR A 138 6.07 -10.22 6.36
C THR A 138 6.47 -11.70 6.20
N GLU A 139 7.50 -12.01 5.46
CA GLU A 139 8.01 -13.39 5.37
C GLU A 139 8.41 -13.97 6.73
N SER A 140 9.02 -13.17 7.57
CA SER A 140 9.54 -13.60 8.89
C SER A 140 8.58 -13.38 10.05
N GLY A 141 7.47 -12.63 9.85
CA GLY A 141 6.55 -12.30 10.94
C GLY A 141 5.51 -11.28 10.53
N TYR A 142 5.58 -10.10 11.09
CA TYR A 142 4.67 -9.00 10.82
C TYR A 142 5.37 -7.64 10.91
N GLY A 143 4.71 -6.63 10.38
CA GLY A 143 5.04 -5.23 10.59
C GLY A 143 3.80 -4.44 10.99
N VAL A 144 4.00 -3.29 11.61
CA VAL A 144 2.93 -2.40 12.05
C VAL A 144 3.24 -0.95 11.67
N SER A 145 2.20 -0.20 11.30
CA SER A 145 2.27 1.24 11.06
C SER A 145 1.06 1.95 11.65
N VAL A 146 1.22 3.21 12.05
CA VAL A 146 0.12 4.06 12.53
C VAL A 146 0.31 5.47 11.99
N GLY A 147 -0.64 5.94 11.19
CA GLY A 147 -0.55 7.26 10.61
C GLY A 147 0.80 7.51 9.91
N CYS A 148 1.53 8.53 10.32
CA CYS A 148 2.87 8.83 9.79
C CYS A 148 4.01 8.04 10.46
N TRP A 149 3.74 7.29 11.50
CA TRP A 149 4.70 6.42 12.16
C TRP A 149 4.72 5.04 11.49
N HIS A 150 5.77 4.74 10.76
CA HIS A 150 5.91 3.49 10.00
C HIS A 150 7.38 3.10 9.83
N PRO A 151 8.14 2.89 10.93
CA PRO A 151 9.52 2.40 10.81
C PRO A 151 9.55 1.00 10.21
N ASP A 152 10.57 0.72 9.43
CA ASP A 152 10.75 -0.60 8.85
C ASP A 152 10.96 -1.65 9.94
N GLY A 153 10.21 -2.76 9.86
CA GLY A 153 10.28 -3.85 10.82
C GLY A 153 9.69 -3.53 12.19
N ALA A 154 8.90 -2.44 12.33
CA ALA A 154 8.27 -2.08 13.59
C ALA A 154 7.37 -3.20 14.13
N THR A 155 7.47 -3.46 15.42
CA THR A 155 6.70 -4.44 16.18
C THR A 155 5.59 -3.78 17.01
N LEU A 156 4.74 -4.58 17.66
CA LEU A 156 3.75 -4.07 18.61
C LEU A 156 4.42 -3.50 19.88
N ASP A 157 5.59 -3.99 20.26
CA ASP A 157 6.33 -3.45 21.39
C ASP A 157 6.89 -2.06 21.08
N ASP A 158 7.41 -1.86 19.86
CA ASP A 158 7.84 -0.55 19.38
C ASP A 158 6.67 0.43 19.34
N LEU A 159 5.50 -0.03 18.89
CA LEU A 159 4.28 0.78 18.90
C LEU A 159 3.86 1.15 20.32
N THR A 160 3.93 0.22 21.27
CA THR A 160 3.62 0.48 22.67
C THR A 160 4.51 1.60 23.24
N ALA A 161 5.82 1.52 22.98
CA ALA A 161 6.77 2.56 23.41
C ALA A 161 6.45 3.92 22.76
N GLU A 162 6.09 3.93 21.50
CA GLU A 162 5.75 5.16 20.76
C GLU A 162 4.45 5.79 21.27
N VAL A 163 3.42 4.99 21.57
CA VAL A 163 2.15 5.47 22.17
C VAL A 163 2.38 6.09 23.53
N GLN A 164 3.18 5.46 24.38
CA GLN A 164 3.53 6.03 25.69
C GLN A 164 4.26 7.37 25.56
N ARG A 165 5.05 7.52 24.52
CA ARG A 165 5.82 8.75 24.27
C ARG A 165 4.97 9.89 23.70
N ARG A 166 4.07 9.60 22.74
CA ARG A 166 3.33 10.62 21.97
C ARG A 166 1.88 10.81 22.40
N ALA A 167 1.23 9.76 22.81
CA ALA A 167 -0.24 9.74 23.03
C ALA A 167 -0.63 8.96 24.31
N PRO A 168 -0.02 9.25 25.48
CA PRO A 168 -0.31 8.48 26.71
C PRO A 168 -1.78 8.55 27.12
N GLY A 169 -2.50 9.62 26.77
CA GLY A 169 -3.93 9.78 27.05
C GLY A 169 -4.86 8.89 26.22
N HIS A 170 -4.34 8.23 25.18
CA HIS A 170 -5.07 7.30 24.31
C HIS A 170 -4.51 5.86 24.36
N ALA A 171 -3.71 5.56 25.38
CA ALA A 171 -3.05 4.26 25.51
C ALA A 171 -4.04 3.09 25.49
N ASP A 172 -5.20 3.24 26.10
CA ASP A 172 -6.23 2.19 26.18
C ASP A 172 -6.83 1.87 24.79
N GLU A 173 -7.03 2.87 23.92
CA GLU A 173 -7.51 2.66 22.54
C GLU A 173 -6.48 1.88 21.72
N TYR A 174 -5.22 2.26 21.83
CA TYR A 174 -4.13 1.57 21.14
C TYR A 174 -3.94 0.15 21.69
N GLU A 175 -4.06 -0.07 23.00
CA GLU A 175 -3.95 -1.41 23.57
C GLU A 175 -5.09 -2.32 23.08
N ALA A 176 -6.33 -1.82 22.99
CA ALA A 176 -7.45 -2.57 22.42
C ALA A 176 -7.20 -2.93 20.95
N ALA A 177 -6.68 -2.00 20.14
CA ALA A 177 -6.31 -2.26 18.76
C ALA A 177 -5.18 -3.28 18.65
N MET A 178 -4.15 -3.18 19.47
CA MET A 178 -3.04 -4.14 19.54
C MET A 178 -3.49 -5.53 20.01
N ALA A 179 -4.51 -5.63 20.85
CA ALA A 179 -5.09 -6.93 21.23
C ALA A 179 -5.67 -7.66 20.01
N LEU A 180 -6.37 -6.95 19.10
CA LEU A 180 -6.82 -7.51 17.82
C LEU A 180 -5.65 -7.93 16.92
N CYS A 181 -4.58 -7.15 16.92
CA CYS A 181 -3.37 -7.50 16.16
C CYS A 181 -2.74 -8.80 16.69
N ARG A 182 -2.65 -8.99 18.01
CA ARG A 182 -2.10 -10.22 18.61
C ARG A 182 -2.92 -11.46 18.21
N VAL A 183 -4.24 -11.35 18.17
CA VAL A 183 -5.11 -12.44 17.67
C VAL A 183 -4.78 -12.80 16.22
N ARG A 184 -4.63 -11.78 15.36
CA ARG A 184 -4.31 -12.00 13.94
C ARG A 184 -2.90 -12.59 13.76
N ILE A 185 -1.92 -12.14 14.52
CA ILE A 185 -0.55 -12.69 14.49
C ILE A 185 -0.56 -14.17 14.89
N ALA A 186 -1.27 -14.54 15.95
CA ALA A 186 -1.40 -15.93 16.38
C ALA A 186 -2.04 -16.82 15.28
N GLU A 187 -3.04 -16.32 14.53
CA GLU A 187 -3.59 -17.04 13.38
C GLU A 187 -2.54 -17.27 12.28
N TRP A 188 -1.67 -16.31 12.03
CA TRP A 188 -0.61 -16.45 11.02
C TRP A 188 0.48 -17.44 11.42
N GLU A 189 0.78 -17.56 12.71
CA GLU A 189 1.76 -18.53 13.23
C GLU A 189 1.28 -19.97 13.09
N VAL A 190 -0.02 -20.22 13.22
CA VAL A 190 -0.62 -21.56 13.03
C VAL A 190 -0.63 -21.98 11.55
N GLN A 191 -0.57 -21.04 10.62
CA GLN A 191 -0.62 -21.27 9.18
C GLN A 191 0.76 -21.36 8.50
N ARG A 192 1.83 -21.36 9.29
CA ARG A 192 3.22 -21.55 8.82
C ARG A 192 3.58 -23.06 8.61
#